data_fa89c9f61d7bb834345deae6629e8ef0
#
_entry.id   fa89c9f61d7bb834345deae6629e8ef0
#
_cell.length_a   1.000
_cell.length_b   1.000
_cell.length_c   1.000
_cell.angle_alpha   90.00
_cell.angle_beta   90.00
_cell.angle_gamma   90.00
#
_symmetry.space_group_name_H-M   'P 1'
#
loop_
_entity.id
_entity.type
_entity.pdbx_description
1 polymer ?
#
loop_
_entity_poly.entity_id
_entity_poly.type
_entity_poly.pdbx_seq_one_letter_code
_entity_poly.pdbx_strand_id
1 'polypeptide(L)'
;DAVRPGIAIYGLRPSWEITNPLVNELQPVLEWKAQITMLKEVPSGVGLSYGHSFHTTQPSLIATIPLGYGDGLNRNLSNRLEVLVGGVRCPQVGRITMDQSLLDVTRLRGKVGLGDEVVIIGRQGGTEISADELADKLGTINYEIVTGISSRVPRLEEGINSS
;
A
#
# COMPACT_ATOMS: atom_id res chain seq x y z
N ASP A 1 6.33 14.36 -35.52
CA ASP A 1 5.56 13.24 -35.00
C ASP A 1 5.37 13.40 -33.49
N ALA A 2 4.24 12.97 -32.98
CA ALA A 2 3.91 13.02 -31.54
C ALA A 2 3.33 11.68 -31.08
N VAL A 3 3.59 11.31 -29.84
CA VAL A 3 3.06 10.10 -29.21
C VAL A 3 2.35 10.45 -27.90
N ARG A 4 1.42 9.60 -27.50
CA ARG A 4 0.70 9.70 -26.22
C ARG A 4 0.91 8.39 -25.44
N PRO A 5 2.04 8.22 -24.74
CA PRO A 5 2.39 6.94 -24.12
C PRO A 5 1.51 6.58 -22.91
N GLY A 6 0.74 7.54 -22.36
CA GLY A 6 -0.18 7.29 -21.26
C GLY A 6 0.55 6.77 -20.02
N ILE A 7 -0.03 5.73 -19.40
CA ILE A 7 0.46 5.14 -18.14
C ILE A 7 1.85 4.51 -18.26
N ALA A 8 2.29 4.19 -19.49
CA ALA A 8 3.63 3.64 -19.71
C ALA A 8 4.76 4.61 -19.27
N ILE A 9 4.50 5.93 -19.18
CA ILE A 9 5.43 6.91 -18.60
C ILE A 9 5.71 6.59 -17.12
N TYR A 10 4.73 6.02 -16.42
CA TYR A 10 4.86 5.61 -15.02
C TYR A 10 5.45 4.20 -14.87
N GLY A 11 5.89 3.59 -15.98
CA GLY A 11 6.42 2.23 -15.98
C GLY A 11 5.35 1.16 -15.72
N LEU A 12 4.08 1.49 -15.94
CA LEU A 12 2.96 0.58 -15.72
C LEU A 12 2.42 0.06 -17.06
N ARG A 13 2.01 -1.21 -17.07
CA ARG A 13 1.42 -1.85 -18.25
C ARG A 13 0.06 -1.23 -18.58
N PRO A 14 -0.17 -0.74 -19.82
CA PRO A 14 -1.43 -0.11 -20.19
C PRO A 14 -2.62 -1.07 -20.24
N SER A 15 -2.42 -2.32 -20.67
CA SER A 15 -3.43 -3.37 -20.72
C SER A 15 -2.78 -4.74 -20.81
N TRP A 16 -3.42 -5.76 -20.23
CA TRP A 16 -3.00 -7.16 -20.36
C TRP A 16 -3.20 -7.72 -21.78
N GLU A 17 -4.03 -7.06 -22.59
CA GLU A 17 -4.26 -7.42 -24.00
C GLU A 17 -3.10 -7.04 -24.92
N ILE A 18 -2.19 -6.15 -24.49
CA ILE A 18 -1.02 -5.76 -25.25
C ILE A 18 0.00 -6.89 -25.23
N THR A 19 0.24 -7.48 -26.41
CA THR A 19 1.16 -8.60 -26.60
C THR A 19 2.60 -8.20 -26.93
N ASN A 20 2.86 -6.90 -27.17
CA ASN A 20 4.22 -6.43 -27.48
C ASN A 20 5.16 -6.72 -26.30
N PRO A 21 6.28 -7.46 -26.51
CA PRO A 21 7.18 -7.86 -25.43
C PRO A 21 7.82 -6.68 -24.69
N LEU A 22 7.95 -5.52 -25.32
CA LEU A 22 8.51 -4.30 -24.67
C LEU A 22 7.71 -3.84 -23.46
N VAL A 23 6.43 -4.21 -23.35
CA VAL A 23 5.66 -3.87 -22.13
C VAL A 23 6.14 -4.61 -20.88
N ASN A 24 6.88 -5.72 -21.06
CA ASN A 24 7.46 -6.47 -19.94
C ASN A 24 8.76 -5.83 -19.41
N GLU A 25 9.32 -4.86 -20.14
CA GLU A 25 10.52 -4.10 -19.75
C GLU A 25 10.15 -2.85 -18.94
N LEU A 26 8.84 -2.51 -18.88
CA LEU A 26 8.37 -1.40 -18.09
C LEU A 26 8.67 -1.64 -16.60
N GLN A 27 9.25 -0.64 -15.95
CA GLN A 27 9.54 -0.67 -14.52
C GLN A 27 8.75 0.44 -13.82
N PRO A 28 7.91 0.09 -12.83
CA PRO A 28 7.17 1.11 -12.06
C PRO A 28 8.12 2.12 -11.43
N VAL A 29 7.83 3.41 -11.63
CA VAL A 29 8.61 4.52 -11.05
C VAL A 29 8.01 5.03 -9.74
N LEU A 30 6.82 4.56 -9.37
CA LEU A 30 6.11 4.97 -8.16
C LEU A 30 6.31 3.93 -7.06
N GLU A 31 6.78 4.39 -5.92
CA GLU A 31 6.60 3.71 -4.64
C GLU A 31 5.71 4.54 -3.73
N TRP A 32 4.82 3.89 -2.99
CA TRP A 32 3.96 4.54 -2.00
C TRP A 32 4.22 3.96 -0.64
N LYS A 33 4.74 4.80 0.24
CA LYS A 33 5.26 4.42 1.55
C LYS A 33 4.59 5.22 2.67
N ALA A 34 4.59 4.66 3.86
CA ALA A 34 4.21 5.30 5.11
C ALA A 34 5.15 4.85 6.23
N GLN A 35 4.96 5.35 7.43
CA GLN A 35 5.69 4.91 8.62
C GLN A 35 4.71 4.49 9.72
N ILE A 36 5.13 3.56 10.56
CA ILE A 36 4.36 3.17 11.75
C ILE A 36 4.41 4.31 12.77
N THR A 37 3.22 4.82 13.15
CA THR A 37 3.09 5.89 14.14
C THR A 37 2.65 5.41 15.51
N MET A 38 2.06 4.20 15.60
CA MET A 38 1.67 3.58 16.87
C MET A 38 1.76 2.06 16.77
N LEU A 39 2.16 1.43 17.86
CA LEU A 39 2.10 -0.02 18.07
C LEU A 39 1.34 -0.29 19.35
N LYS A 40 0.42 -1.26 19.32
CA LYS A 40 -0.40 -1.63 20.47
C LYS A 40 -0.62 -3.14 20.51
N GLU A 41 -0.34 -3.75 21.66
CA GLU A 41 -0.81 -5.10 21.98
C GLU A 41 -2.32 -5.06 22.27
N VAL A 42 -3.04 -5.96 21.62
CA VAL A 42 -4.50 -6.06 21.71
C VAL A 42 -4.86 -7.50 22.07
N PRO A 43 -5.69 -7.73 23.13
CA PRO A 43 -6.17 -9.07 23.47
C PRO A 43 -6.99 -9.71 22.36
N SER A 44 -7.22 -11.01 22.45
CA SER A 44 -8.20 -11.71 21.60
C SER A 44 -9.61 -11.18 21.81
N GLY A 45 -10.44 -11.19 20.76
CA GLY A 45 -11.86 -10.80 20.81
C GLY A 45 -12.12 -9.29 20.70
N VAL A 46 -11.07 -8.46 20.53
CA VAL A 46 -11.23 -7.00 20.45
C VAL A 46 -11.62 -6.59 19.03
N GLY A 47 -12.70 -5.79 18.92
CA GLY A 47 -13.11 -5.17 17.67
C GLY A 47 -12.22 -3.99 17.28
N LEU A 48 -11.78 -3.93 16.03
CA LEU A 48 -10.89 -2.90 15.52
C LEU A 48 -11.58 -1.98 14.53
N SER A 49 -11.22 -0.68 14.61
CA SER A 49 -11.72 0.40 13.74
C SER A 49 -13.23 0.59 13.81
N TYR A 50 -13.77 1.49 12.97
CA TYR A 50 -15.21 1.82 12.93
C TYR A 50 -16.07 0.61 12.58
N GLY A 51 -17.15 0.43 13.37
CA GLY A 51 -18.12 -0.65 13.20
C GLY A 51 -17.54 -2.03 13.47
N HIS A 52 -16.36 -2.11 14.10
CA HIS A 52 -15.71 -3.36 14.53
C HIS A 52 -15.75 -4.44 13.44
N SER A 53 -15.45 -4.05 12.20
CA SER A 53 -15.51 -4.95 11.03
C SER A 53 -14.42 -6.02 11.01
N PHE A 54 -13.51 -5.98 11.99
CA PHE A 54 -12.49 -7.00 12.26
C PHE A 54 -12.41 -7.23 13.77
N HIS A 55 -12.30 -8.48 14.18
CA HIS A 55 -12.03 -8.86 15.57
C HIS A 55 -10.77 -9.71 15.63
N THR A 56 -9.92 -9.42 16.60
CA THR A 56 -8.74 -10.24 16.87
C THR A 56 -9.13 -11.64 17.34
N THR A 57 -8.53 -12.67 16.77
CA THR A 57 -8.79 -14.07 17.16
C THR A 57 -7.77 -14.60 18.18
N GLN A 58 -6.70 -13.85 18.39
CA GLN A 58 -5.62 -14.11 19.32
C GLN A 58 -5.01 -12.80 19.82
N PRO A 59 -4.17 -12.80 20.87
CA PRO A 59 -3.40 -11.62 21.25
C PRO A 59 -2.55 -11.15 20.08
N SER A 60 -2.81 -9.92 19.59
CA SER A 60 -2.26 -9.39 18.35
C SER A 60 -1.49 -8.10 18.58
N LEU A 61 -0.43 -7.88 17.81
CA LEU A 61 0.28 -6.61 17.73
C LEU A 61 -0.27 -5.82 16.54
N ILE A 62 -0.91 -4.69 16.82
CA ILE A 62 -1.53 -3.84 15.82
C ILE A 62 -0.71 -2.57 15.63
N ALA A 63 -0.32 -2.30 14.40
CA ALA A 63 0.33 -1.06 13.99
C ALA A 63 -0.70 -0.08 13.42
N THR A 64 -0.49 1.21 13.63
CA THR A 64 -1.22 2.29 12.97
C THR A 64 -0.29 3.02 12.03
N ILE A 65 -0.76 3.28 10.81
CA ILE A 65 -0.10 4.17 9.84
C ILE A 65 -0.98 5.39 9.58
N PRO A 66 -0.37 6.59 9.38
CA PRO A 66 -1.09 7.84 9.13
C PRO A 66 -1.48 7.93 7.64
N LEU A 67 -2.21 6.94 7.14
CA LEU A 67 -2.61 6.83 5.75
C LEU A 67 -4.03 6.28 5.66
N GLY A 68 -4.91 7.02 5.01
CA GLY A 68 -6.31 6.67 4.84
C GLY A 68 -6.90 7.08 3.49
N TYR A 69 -8.23 7.08 3.38
CA TYR A 69 -8.88 7.41 2.11
C TYR A 69 -8.74 8.88 1.72
N GLY A 70 -8.47 9.78 2.66
CA GLY A 70 -8.13 11.18 2.38
C GLY A 70 -6.81 11.34 1.63
N ASP A 71 -5.93 10.35 1.74
CA ASP A 71 -4.64 10.30 1.05
C ASP A 71 -4.73 9.54 -0.29
N GLY A 72 -5.87 8.92 -0.58
CA GLY A 72 -6.10 8.14 -1.79
C GLY A 72 -6.14 6.63 -1.57
N LEU A 73 -5.97 6.14 -0.33
CA LEU A 73 -6.10 4.72 -0.03
C LEU A 73 -7.59 4.30 -0.03
N ASN A 74 -8.01 3.66 -1.11
CA ASN A 74 -9.43 3.37 -1.33
C ASN A 74 -10.04 2.57 -0.16
N ARG A 75 -11.15 3.08 0.41
CA ARG A 75 -11.83 2.48 1.55
C ARG A 75 -12.35 1.07 1.30
N ASN A 76 -12.60 0.70 0.03
CA ASN A 76 -13.02 -0.65 -0.35
C ASN A 76 -11.91 -1.70 -0.22
N LEU A 77 -10.66 -1.28 0.04
CA LEU A 77 -9.56 -2.17 0.40
C LEU A 77 -9.59 -2.62 1.86
N SER A 78 -10.53 -2.11 2.68
CA SER A 78 -10.67 -2.49 4.10
C SER A 78 -10.78 -4.00 4.27
N ASN A 79 -9.93 -4.59 5.11
CA ASN A 79 -9.76 -6.03 5.35
C ASN A 79 -9.34 -6.86 4.11
N ARG A 80 -8.92 -6.19 3.03
CA ARG A 80 -8.49 -6.85 1.77
C ARG A 80 -7.09 -6.44 1.34
N LEU A 81 -6.60 -5.32 1.85
CA LEU A 81 -5.26 -4.82 1.57
C LEU A 81 -4.22 -5.63 2.35
N GLU A 82 -3.09 -5.87 1.73
CA GLU A 82 -1.83 -6.19 2.39
C GLU A 82 -0.83 -5.07 2.13
N VAL A 83 0.12 -4.90 3.04
CA VAL A 83 1.26 -3.98 2.94
C VAL A 83 2.54 -4.71 3.27
N LEU A 84 3.71 -4.15 2.93
CA LEU A 84 4.98 -4.73 3.35
C LEU A 84 5.52 -3.99 4.58
N VAL A 85 5.98 -4.76 5.56
CA VAL A 85 6.71 -4.28 6.73
C VAL A 85 7.90 -5.20 6.93
N GLY A 86 9.13 -4.67 6.83
CA GLY A 86 10.34 -5.49 6.92
C GLY A 86 10.40 -6.61 5.87
N GLY A 87 9.84 -6.41 4.69
CA GLY A 87 9.75 -7.40 3.60
C GLY A 87 8.66 -8.47 3.78
N VAL A 88 7.86 -8.38 4.83
CA VAL A 88 6.78 -9.34 5.14
C VAL A 88 5.42 -8.73 4.80
N ARG A 89 4.55 -9.49 4.12
CA ARG A 89 3.17 -9.09 3.88
C ARG A 89 2.37 -9.11 5.18
N CYS A 90 1.81 -7.95 5.54
CA CYS A 90 1.00 -7.73 6.72
C CYS A 90 -0.41 -7.29 6.30
N PRO A 91 -1.48 -7.93 6.79
CA PRO A 91 -2.83 -7.55 6.44
C PRO A 91 -3.24 -6.23 7.08
N GLN A 92 -3.94 -5.41 6.32
CA GLN A 92 -4.71 -4.29 6.82
C GLN A 92 -5.99 -4.82 7.46
N VAL A 93 -6.30 -4.37 8.69
CA VAL A 93 -7.39 -4.89 9.51
C VAL A 93 -8.34 -3.78 9.96
N GLY A 94 -9.63 -4.08 9.92
CA GLY A 94 -10.67 -3.11 10.20
C GLY A 94 -10.91 -2.14 9.03
N ARG A 95 -11.76 -1.14 9.23
CA ARG A 95 -12.07 -0.15 8.18
C ARG A 95 -10.94 0.86 8.03
N ILE A 96 -10.54 1.14 6.80
CA ILE A 96 -9.70 2.28 6.45
C ILE A 96 -10.47 3.55 6.78
N THR A 97 -9.88 4.44 7.60
CA THR A 97 -10.47 5.72 7.97
C THR A 97 -9.96 6.84 7.06
N MET A 98 -10.36 8.08 7.31
CA MET A 98 -9.93 9.21 6.49
C MET A 98 -8.41 9.38 6.48
N ASP A 99 -7.79 9.24 7.66
CA ASP A 99 -6.40 9.63 7.88
C ASP A 99 -5.53 8.50 8.46
N GLN A 100 -6.09 7.31 8.69
CA GLN A 100 -5.38 6.21 9.34
C GLN A 100 -5.85 4.83 8.86
N SER A 101 -4.91 3.88 8.93
CA SER A 101 -5.18 2.45 8.73
C SER A 101 -4.47 1.61 9.78
N LEU A 102 -5.07 0.48 10.11
CA LEU A 102 -4.54 -0.49 11.07
C LEU A 102 -3.98 -1.71 10.33
N LEU A 103 -2.85 -2.21 10.81
CA LEU A 103 -2.14 -3.36 10.26
C LEU A 103 -1.95 -4.42 11.36
N ASP A 104 -2.18 -5.67 11.04
CA ASP A 104 -1.78 -6.76 11.92
C ASP A 104 -0.31 -7.13 11.63
N VAL A 105 0.56 -6.74 12.54
CA VAL A 105 2.00 -7.01 12.49
C VAL A 105 2.43 -8.05 13.53
N THR A 106 1.52 -8.88 13.99
CA THR A 106 1.76 -9.89 15.05
C THR A 106 2.94 -10.81 14.72
N ARG A 107 3.10 -11.17 13.44
CA ARG A 107 4.22 -12.01 12.97
C ARG A 107 5.59 -11.35 13.09
N LEU A 108 5.61 -10.02 13.24
CA LEU A 108 6.83 -9.21 13.39
C LEU A 108 7.07 -8.75 14.83
N ARG A 109 6.37 -9.34 15.82
CA ARG A 109 6.56 -9.01 17.23
C ARG A 109 8.03 -9.11 17.63
N GLY A 110 8.56 -8.03 18.24
CA GLY A 110 9.97 -7.91 18.61
C GLY A 110 10.92 -7.57 17.45
N LYS A 111 10.40 -7.38 16.22
CA LYS A 111 11.19 -7.02 15.03
C LYS A 111 10.69 -5.74 14.35
N VAL A 112 9.59 -5.19 14.82
CA VAL A 112 8.96 -3.98 14.28
C VAL A 112 8.89 -2.90 15.35
N GLY A 113 9.09 -1.64 14.96
CA GLY A 113 9.11 -0.48 15.84
C GLY A 113 8.38 0.74 15.27
N LEU A 114 8.28 1.79 16.08
CA LEU A 114 7.79 3.10 15.61
C LEU A 114 8.76 3.67 14.58
N GLY A 115 8.23 4.28 13.53
CA GLY A 115 9.02 4.86 12.44
C GLY A 115 9.42 3.85 11.37
N ASP A 116 9.21 2.54 11.56
CA ASP A 116 9.50 1.55 10.53
C ASP A 116 8.68 1.81 9.27
N GLU A 117 9.34 1.63 8.13
CA GLU A 117 8.76 1.82 6.81
C GLU A 117 7.69 0.76 6.51
N VAL A 118 6.58 1.23 5.99
CA VAL A 118 5.49 0.43 5.45
C VAL A 118 5.34 0.72 3.98
N VAL A 119 5.40 -0.29 3.12
CA VAL A 119 5.23 -0.14 1.67
C VAL A 119 3.83 -0.57 1.27
N ILE A 120 3.10 0.36 0.66
CA ILE A 120 1.74 0.16 0.14
C ILE A 120 1.79 -0.25 -1.33
N ILE A 121 2.65 0.41 -2.11
CA ILE A 121 3.01 0.06 -3.49
C ILE A 121 4.53 0.14 -3.58
N GLY A 122 5.18 -0.88 -4.12
CA GLY A 122 6.63 -0.92 -4.27
C GLY A 122 7.23 -2.22 -3.76
N ARG A 123 8.55 -2.18 -3.50
CA ARG A 123 9.34 -3.36 -3.12
C ARG A 123 9.98 -3.19 -1.76
N GLN A 124 10.06 -4.28 -1.01
CA GLN A 124 10.78 -4.34 0.26
C GLN A 124 11.22 -5.80 0.53
N GLY A 125 12.51 -6.01 0.81
CA GLY A 125 13.04 -7.33 1.19
C GLY A 125 12.79 -8.46 0.17
N GLY A 126 12.76 -8.14 -1.14
CA GLY A 126 12.51 -9.12 -2.20
C GLY A 126 11.02 -9.41 -2.48
N THR A 127 10.11 -8.79 -1.72
CA THR A 127 8.66 -8.87 -1.92
C THR A 127 8.15 -7.59 -2.57
N GLU A 128 7.11 -7.70 -3.40
CA GLU A 128 6.51 -6.58 -4.11
C GLU A 128 4.99 -6.53 -3.91
N ILE A 129 4.45 -5.32 -3.88
CA ILE A 129 3.03 -5.02 -4.04
C ILE A 129 2.91 -4.01 -5.18
N SER A 130 2.20 -4.38 -6.25
CA SER A 130 2.04 -3.53 -7.43
C SER A 130 0.75 -2.72 -7.40
N ALA A 131 0.68 -1.66 -8.23
CA ALA A 131 -0.56 -0.95 -8.47
C ALA A 131 -1.62 -1.84 -9.12
N ASP A 132 -1.20 -2.81 -9.97
CA ASP A 132 -2.10 -3.79 -10.57
C ASP A 132 -2.74 -4.70 -9.52
N GLU A 133 -1.98 -5.16 -8.51
CA GLU A 133 -2.53 -5.96 -7.41
C GLU A 133 -3.64 -5.20 -6.64
N LEU A 134 -3.45 -3.90 -6.39
CA LEU A 134 -4.47 -3.07 -5.75
C LEU A 134 -5.68 -2.87 -6.65
N ALA A 135 -5.46 -2.67 -7.95
CA ALA A 135 -6.51 -2.54 -8.94
C ALA A 135 -7.37 -3.80 -9.02
N ASP A 136 -6.76 -4.97 -9.08
CA ASP A 136 -7.45 -6.27 -9.10
C ASP A 136 -8.31 -6.48 -7.85
N LYS A 137 -7.77 -6.13 -6.66
CA LYS A 137 -8.53 -6.18 -5.41
C LYS A 137 -9.76 -5.25 -5.42
N LEU A 138 -9.71 -4.16 -6.18
CA LEU A 138 -10.80 -3.18 -6.30
C LEU A 138 -11.74 -3.45 -7.47
N GLY A 139 -11.35 -4.30 -8.43
CA GLY A 139 -12.07 -4.53 -9.68
C GLY A 139 -11.96 -3.33 -10.63
N THR A 140 -10.80 -2.69 -10.70
CA THR A 140 -10.51 -1.52 -11.53
C THR A 140 -9.17 -1.66 -12.26
N ILE A 141 -8.60 -0.57 -12.74
CA ILE A 141 -7.34 -0.50 -13.47
C ILE A 141 -6.26 0.27 -12.69
N ASN A 142 -5.00 -0.04 -12.97
CA ASN A 142 -3.84 0.59 -12.31
C ASN A 142 -3.82 2.12 -12.45
N TYR A 143 -4.41 2.66 -13.53
CA TYR A 143 -4.58 4.11 -13.74
C TYR A 143 -5.31 4.77 -12.57
N GLU A 144 -6.42 4.21 -12.10
CA GLU A 144 -7.19 4.75 -10.98
C GLU A 144 -6.39 4.71 -9.68
N ILE A 145 -5.58 3.67 -9.48
CA ILE A 145 -4.76 3.54 -8.29
C ILE A 145 -3.77 4.71 -8.21
N VAL A 146 -2.96 4.92 -9.25
CA VAL A 146 -1.90 5.93 -9.21
C VAL A 146 -2.43 7.36 -9.29
N THR A 147 -3.53 7.60 -10.02
CA THR A 147 -4.16 8.92 -10.08
C THR A 147 -4.98 9.25 -8.84
N GLY A 148 -5.43 8.22 -8.10
CA GLY A 148 -6.17 8.37 -6.85
C GLY A 148 -5.34 8.84 -5.66
N ILE A 149 -4.00 8.73 -5.72
CA ILE A 149 -3.12 9.23 -4.65
C ILE A 149 -3.23 10.75 -4.57
N SER A 150 -3.72 11.26 -3.45
CA SER A 150 -4.07 12.67 -3.30
C SER A 150 -2.83 13.59 -3.21
N SER A 151 -3.05 14.89 -3.42
CA SER A 151 -2.00 15.92 -3.26
C SER A 151 -1.55 16.12 -1.80
N ARG A 152 -2.23 15.52 -0.83
CA ARG A 152 -1.80 15.49 0.58
C ARG A 152 -0.53 14.66 0.78
N VAL A 153 -0.30 13.66 -0.09
CA VAL A 153 0.87 12.80 -0.02
C VAL A 153 2.06 13.50 -0.70
N PRO A 154 3.15 13.80 0.02
CA PRO A 154 4.34 14.39 -0.58
C PRO A 154 4.89 13.51 -1.70
N ARG A 155 5.37 14.14 -2.77
CA ARG A 155 6.12 13.48 -3.85
C ARG A 155 7.59 13.77 -3.63
N LEU A 156 8.37 12.70 -3.45
CA LEU A 156 9.82 12.77 -3.30
C LEU A 156 10.47 12.14 -4.51
N GLU A 157 11.45 12.81 -5.09
CA GLU A 157 12.25 12.27 -6.18
C GLU A 157 13.45 11.54 -5.59
N GLU A 158 13.59 10.24 -5.87
CA GLU A 158 14.79 9.47 -5.52
C GLU A 158 15.76 9.45 -6.70
N GLY A 159 17.02 9.79 -6.45
CA GLY A 159 18.13 9.51 -7.40
C GLY A 159 18.55 10.63 -8.33
N ILE A 160 18.07 11.87 -8.20
CA ILE A 160 18.74 13.03 -8.78
C ILE A 160 19.74 13.55 -7.74
N ASN A 161 20.91 12.90 -7.66
CA ASN A 161 22.06 13.53 -7.06
C ASN A 161 22.38 14.76 -7.91
N SER A 162 22.03 15.94 -7.41
CA SER A 162 22.57 17.20 -7.89
C SER A 162 24.08 17.14 -7.74
N SER A 163 24.76 16.83 -8.83
CA SER A 163 26.20 17.03 -9.02
C SER A 163 26.53 18.53 -9.08
#